data_df1a35bf2e11c0006b8b5a99306e480b
#
_entry.id   df1a35bf2e11c0006b8b5a99306e480b
#
_cell.length_a   1.000
_cell.length_b   1.000
_cell.length_c   1.000
_cell.angle_alpha   90.00
_cell.angle_beta   90.00
_cell.angle_gamma   90.00
#
_symmetry.space_group_name_H-M   'P 1'
#
loop_
_entity.id
_entity.type
_entity.pdbx_description
1 polymer ?
#
loop_
_entity_poly.entity_id
_entity_poly.type
_entity_poly.pdbx_seq_one_letter_code
_entity_poly.pdbx_strand_id
1 'polypeptide(L)'
;TTEKNENEKLLKIINHDVERIERLITDYSQMLKDEASLSREKMTKINLITIISNVVEDFKQDLSNQNKKIEIKILEKISTKSGYYILGIENRLEQVIANLLDNSISFSQDNQKIEILLEETTKNLVMTIKDEGPGFSETSPQKIFKRFYSNRPKSFGKHSGLGLNIVKNIVELHKGTIAASNRLNKRGAQVEVLLPKFS
;
A
#
# COMPACT_ATOMS: atom_id res chain seq x y z
N THR A 1 22.99 -37.54 -15.80
CA THR A 1 21.93 -37.26 -14.79
C THR A 1 22.20 -35.94 -14.07
N THR A 2 23.42 -35.55 -13.79
CA THR A 2 23.78 -34.28 -13.07
C THR A 2 23.55 -33.06 -13.96
N GLU A 3 23.96 -33.09 -15.20
CA GLU A 3 23.81 -32.01 -16.20
C GLU A 3 22.33 -31.69 -16.50
N LYS A 4 21.47 -32.72 -16.57
CA LYS A 4 20.01 -32.53 -16.78
C LYS A 4 19.38 -31.82 -15.60
N ASN A 5 19.82 -32.10 -14.39
CA ASN A 5 19.31 -31.48 -13.16
C ASN A 5 19.81 -30.02 -13.02
N GLU A 6 21.00 -29.69 -13.51
CA GLU A 6 21.50 -28.30 -13.57
C GLU A 6 20.75 -27.48 -14.62
N ASN A 7 20.51 -28.04 -15.82
CA ASN A 7 19.72 -27.37 -16.86
C ASN A 7 18.28 -27.11 -16.43
N GLU A 8 17.64 -28.03 -15.71
CA GLU A 8 16.28 -27.81 -15.15
C GLU A 8 16.28 -26.70 -14.08
N LYS A 9 17.31 -26.61 -13.25
CA LYS A 9 17.46 -25.51 -12.30
C LYS A 9 17.67 -24.16 -12.98
N LEU A 10 18.52 -24.12 -14.00
CA LEU A 10 18.76 -22.92 -14.80
C LEU A 10 17.48 -22.45 -15.52
N LEU A 11 16.73 -23.36 -16.13
CA LEU A 11 15.45 -23.04 -16.78
C LEU A 11 14.42 -22.49 -15.78
N LYS A 12 14.35 -23.03 -14.57
CA LYS A 12 13.48 -22.50 -13.51
C LYS A 12 13.88 -21.08 -13.09
N ILE A 13 15.19 -20.80 -13.00
CA ILE A 13 15.68 -19.47 -12.67
C ILE A 13 15.36 -18.49 -13.80
N ILE A 14 15.61 -18.86 -15.05
CA ILE A 14 15.32 -18.03 -16.23
C ILE A 14 13.82 -17.73 -16.32
N ASN A 15 12.95 -18.72 -16.27
CA ASN A 15 11.51 -18.53 -16.32
C ASN A 15 11.04 -17.59 -15.22
N HIS A 16 11.56 -17.78 -14.02
CA HIS A 16 11.26 -16.93 -12.89
C HIS A 16 11.71 -15.48 -13.10
N ASP A 17 12.89 -15.25 -13.70
CA ASP A 17 13.38 -13.90 -13.99
C ASP A 17 12.62 -13.26 -15.15
N VAL A 18 12.18 -14.02 -16.16
CA VAL A 18 11.30 -13.58 -17.24
C VAL A 18 9.96 -13.10 -16.67
N GLU A 19 9.28 -13.91 -15.83
CA GLU A 19 8.04 -13.51 -15.18
C GLU A 19 8.18 -12.25 -14.30
N ARG A 20 9.35 -12.06 -13.71
CA ARG A 20 9.67 -10.86 -12.95
C ARG A 20 9.78 -9.64 -13.85
N ILE A 21 10.48 -9.78 -14.98
CA ILE A 21 10.66 -8.70 -15.97
C ILE A 21 9.31 -8.32 -16.58
N GLU A 22 8.49 -9.29 -16.96
CA GLU A 22 7.13 -9.04 -17.50
C GLU A 22 6.28 -8.25 -16.52
N ARG A 23 6.28 -8.63 -15.23
CA ARG A 23 5.57 -7.86 -14.19
C ARG A 23 6.12 -6.45 -14.04
N LEU A 24 7.43 -6.27 -14.01
CA LEU A 24 8.06 -4.95 -13.93
C LEU A 24 7.69 -4.07 -15.13
N ILE A 25 7.66 -4.61 -16.33
CA ILE A 25 7.26 -3.88 -17.55
C ILE A 25 5.79 -3.49 -17.49
N THR A 26 4.92 -4.42 -17.06
CA THR A 26 3.49 -4.17 -16.92
C THR A 26 3.21 -3.09 -15.88
N ASP A 27 3.80 -3.21 -14.70
CA ASP A 27 3.64 -2.25 -13.59
C ASP A 27 4.20 -0.86 -13.99
N TYR A 28 5.34 -0.83 -14.67
CA TYR A 28 5.94 0.43 -15.15
C TYR A 28 5.10 1.08 -16.24
N SER A 29 4.59 0.30 -17.19
CA SER A 29 3.69 0.80 -18.24
C SER A 29 2.39 1.36 -17.66
N GLN A 30 1.83 0.68 -16.66
CA GLN A 30 0.65 1.17 -15.95
C GLN A 30 0.95 2.46 -15.20
N MET A 31 2.07 2.53 -14.51
CA MET A 31 2.51 3.74 -13.80
C MET A 31 2.65 4.94 -14.76
N LEU A 32 3.24 4.75 -15.96
CA LEU A 32 3.36 5.82 -16.95
C LEU A 32 2.00 6.27 -17.48
N LYS A 33 1.07 5.34 -17.72
CA LYS A 33 -0.31 5.68 -18.10
C LYS A 33 -1.00 6.46 -17.00
N ASP A 34 -0.81 6.06 -15.77
CA ASP A 34 -1.36 6.72 -14.58
C ASP A 34 -0.80 8.14 -14.44
N GLU A 35 0.52 8.33 -14.54
CA GLU A 35 1.14 9.67 -14.54
C GLU A 35 0.59 10.57 -15.66
N ALA A 36 0.37 10.03 -16.87
CA ALA A 36 -0.18 10.78 -17.98
C ALA A 36 -1.67 11.12 -17.80
N SER A 37 -2.45 10.28 -17.13
CA SER A 37 -3.88 10.51 -16.87
C SER A 37 -4.13 11.46 -15.70
N LEU A 38 -3.24 11.52 -14.71
CA LEU A 38 -3.37 12.36 -13.51
C LEU A 38 -3.60 13.84 -13.84
N SER A 39 -3.03 14.35 -14.95
CA SER A 39 -3.20 15.74 -15.38
C SER A 39 -4.60 16.07 -15.93
N ARG A 40 -5.43 15.06 -16.21
CA ARG A 40 -6.76 15.21 -16.83
C ARG A 40 -7.92 14.89 -15.90
N GLU A 41 -7.65 14.22 -14.78
CA GLU A 41 -8.66 13.82 -13.82
C GLU A 41 -9.07 15.00 -12.93
N LYS A 42 -10.39 15.16 -12.72
CA LYS A 42 -10.92 16.25 -11.87
C LYS A 42 -10.99 15.82 -10.42
N MET A 43 -10.47 16.66 -9.55
CA MET A 43 -10.68 16.51 -8.11
C MET A 43 -12.12 16.86 -7.75
N THR A 44 -12.75 16.02 -6.95
CA THR A 44 -14.10 16.19 -6.44
C THR A 44 -14.11 16.09 -4.90
N LYS A 45 -15.20 16.52 -4.28
CA LYS A 45 -15.40 16.33 -2.83
C LYS A 45 -15.69 14.85 -2.57
N ILE A 46 -14.83 14.21 -1.81
CA ILE A 46 -14.84 12.77 -1.55
C ILE A 46 -14.92 12.51 -0.05
N ASN A 47 -15.71 11.51 0.34
CA ASN A 47 -15.73 11.00 1.69
C ASN A 47 -14.68 9.89 1.85
N LEU A 48 -13.59 10.16 2.56
CA LEU A 48 -12.45 9.25 2.68
C LEU A 48 -12.81 7.94 3.40
N ILE A 49 -13.68 7.99 4.43
CA ILE A 49 -14.07 6.78 5.16
C ILE A 49 -14.87 5.81 4.29
N THR A 50 -15.66 6.33 3.35
CA THR A 50 -16.42 5.49 2.40
C THR A 50 -15.47 4.72 1.50
N ILE A 51 -14.44 5.39 0.95
CA ILE A 51 -13.41 4.72 0.13
C ILE A 51 -12.66 3.66 0.94
N ILE A 52 -12.22 4.01 2.16
CA ILE A 52 -11.53 3.06 3.04
C ILE A 52 -12.41 1.82 3.28
N SER A 53 -13.69 2.02 3.59
CA SER A 53 -14.61 0.92 3.89
C SER A 53 -14.83 0.00 2.68
N ASN A 54 -15.02 0.57 1.49
CA ASN A 54 -15.21 -0.20 0.26
C ASN A 54 -13.97 -1.07 -0.05
N VAL A 55 -12.79 -0.45 -0.07
CA VAL A 55 -11.53 -1.18 -0.34
C VAL A 55 -11.27 -2.25 0.72
N VAL A 56 -11.53 -1.97 2.00
CA VAL A 56 -11.34 -2.96 3.08
C VAL A 56 -12.29 -4.14 2.90
N GLU A 57 -13.53 -3.91 2.47
CA GLU A 57 -14.48 -5.01 2.25
C GLU A 57 -14.03 -5.93 1.12
N ASP A 58 -13.54 -5.38 0.01
CA ASP A 58 -12.97 -6.16 -1.10
C ASP A 58 -11.79 -7.03 -0.61
N PHE A 59 -10.87 -6.46 0.15
CA PHE A 59 -9.74 -7.21 0.71
C PHE A 59 -10.16 -8.30 1.71
N LYS A 60 -11.19 -8.06 2.53
CA LYS A 60 -11.73 -9.09 3.44
C LYS A 60 -12.32 -10.26 2.68
N GLN A 61 -13.04 -9.99 1.59
CA GLN A 61 -13.59 -11.02 0.72
C GLN A 61 -12.47 -11.86 0.08
N ASP A 62 -11.43 -11.21 -0.44
CA ASP A 62 -10.28 -11.90 -1.03
C ASP A 62 -9.50 -12.74 -0.02
N LEU A 63 -9.28 -12.23 1.20
CA LEU A 63 -8.64 -12.99 2.29
C LEU A 63 -9.46 -14.23 2.66
N SER A 64 -10.79 -14.11 2.72
CA SER A 64 -11.70 -15.23 2.97
C SER A 64 -11.61 -16.29 1.87
N ASN A 65 -11.61 -15.88 0.60
CA ASN A 65 -11.47 -16.75 -0.56
C ASN A 65 -10.12 -17.51 -0.56
N GLN A 66 -9.06 -16.89 -0.03
CA GLN A 66 -7.72 -17.49 0.09
C GLN A 66 -7.52 -18.26 1.41
N ASN A 67 -8.55 -18.38 2.26
CA ASN A 67 -8.48 -18.97 3.61
C ASN A 67 -7.40 -18.34 4.52
N LYS A 68 -7.07 -17.06 4.29
CA LYS A 68 -6.14 -16.32 5.14
C LYS A 68 -6.85 -15.72 6.35
N LYS A 69 -6.26 -15.89 7.54
CA LYS A 69 -6.82 -15.43 8.80
C LYS A 69 -6.17 -14.11 9.25
N ILE A 70 -6.27 -13.07 8.45
CA ILE A 70 -5.80 -11.72 8.79
C ILE A 70 -7.02 -10.85 9.12
N GLU A 71 -7.00 -10.21 10.29
CA GLU A 71 -8.07 -9.31 10.72
C GLU A 71 -7.76 -7.87 10.29
N ILE A 72 -8.66 -7.21 9.54
CA ILE A 72 -8.55 -5.80 9.19
C ILE A 72 -9.58 -5.00 9.98
N LYS A 73 -9.10 -4.02 10.76
CA LYS A 73 -9.94 -3.13 11.60
C LYS A 73 -9.82 -1.69 11.14
N ILE A 74 -10.95 -1.00 11.04
CA ILE A 74 -11.03 0.45 10.87
C ILE A 74 -11.36 1.07 12.23
N LEU A 75 -10.55 2.04 12.64
CA LEU A 75 -10.70 2.79 13.88
C LEU A 75 -10.85 4.27 13.55
N GLU A 76 -11.92 4.88 14.03
CA GLU A 76 -12.24 6.29 13.78
C GLU A 76 -12.08 7.10 15.07
N LYS A 77 -11.31 8.17 15.00
CA LYS A 77 -11.15 9.13 16.11
C LYS A 77 -11.38 10.55 15.58
N ILE A 78 -12.57 10.80 15.12
CA ILE A 78 -12.98 12.10 14.61
C ILE A 78 -14.12 12.62 15.46
N SER A 79 -13.97 13.83 15.97
CA SER A 79 -14.90 14.46 16.89
C SER A 79 -15.75 15.56 16.27
N THR A 80 -15.49 15.95 15.04
CA THR A 80 -16.12 17.14 14.44
C THR A 80 -17.25 16.81 13.46
N LYS A 81 -18.22 17.74 13.38
CA LYS A 81 -19.34 17.70 12.42
C LYS A 81 -18.88 17.89 10.95
N SER A 82 -17.62 18.21 10.69
CA SER A 82 -17.10 18.48 9.36
C SER A 82 -16.97 17.23 8.46
N GLY A 83 -17.09 16.04 9.03
CA GLY A 83 -17.03 14.79 8.28
C GLY A 83 -15.64 14.46 7.72
N TYR A 84 -15.57 13.37 6.97
CA TYR A 84 -14.33 12.79 6.41
C TYR A 84 -14.05 13.29 4.98
N TYR A 85 -14.34 14.55 4.68
CA TYR A 85 -14.28 15.06 3.31
C TYR A 85 -12.92 15.65 2.97
N ILE A 86 -12.44 15.29 1.77
CA ILE A 86 -11.26 15.85 1.13
C ILE A 86 -11.59 16.24 -0.31
N LEU A 87 -10.75 17.05 -0.95
CA LEU A 87 -10.77 17.27 -2.39
C LEU A 87 -9.80 16.26 -3.02
N GLY A 88 -10.30 15.39 -3.90
CA GLY A 88 -9.47 14.31 -4.43
C GLY A 88 -10.03 13.62 -5.67
N ILE A 89 -9.29 12.62 -6.13
CA ILE A 89 -9.62 11.73 -7.23
C ILE A 89 -9.88 10.34 -6.65
N GLU A 90 -11.12 9.88 -6.71
CA GLU A 90 -11.60 8.70 -5.98
C GLU A 90 -10.80 7.44 -6.29
N ASN A 91 -10.70 7.04 -7.55
CA ASN A 91 -9.95 5.86 -8.00
C ASN A 91 -8.46 5.91 -7.61
N ARG A 92 -7.87 7.10 -7.51
CA ARG A 92 -6.48 7.27 -7.08
C ARG A 92 -6.32 7.06 -5.57
N LEU A 93 -7.29 7.51 -4.80
CA LEU A 93 -7.29 7.26 -3.36
C LEU A 93 -7.59 5.81 -3.03
N GLU A 94 -8.46 5.15 -3.80
CA GLU A 94 -8.63 3.69 -3.75
C GLU A 94 -7.31 2.98 -4.00
N GLN A 95 -6.56 3.37 -5.03
CA GLN A 95 -5.23 2.83 -5.35
C GLN A 95 -4.22 3.04 -4.21
N VAL A 96 -4.26 4.19 -3.53
CA VAL A 96 -3.43 4.44 -2.32
C VAL A 96 -3.73 3.42 -1.24
N ILE A 97 -5.02 3.26 -0.89
CA ILE A 97 -5.45 2.36 0.19
C ILE A 97 -5.15 0.91 -0.18
N ALA A 98 -5.45 0.50 -1.41
CA ALA A 98 -5.20 -0.85 -1.92
C ALA A 98 -3.70 -1.20 -1.87
N ASN A 99 -2.81 -0.33 -2.36
CA ASN A 99 -1.36 -0.56 -2.33
C ASN A 99 -0.81 -0.66 -0.89
N LEU A 100 -1.33 0.15 0.04
CA LEU A 100 -0.92 0.10 1.44
C LEU A 100 -1.41 -1.17 2.12
N LEU A 101 -2.66 -1.58 1.87
CA LEU A 101 -3.23 -2.83 2.39
C LEU A 101 -2.52 -4.06 1.82
N ASP A 102 -2.33 -4.13 0.50
CA ASP A 102 -1.61 -5.23 -0.14
C ASP A 102 -0.21 -5.39 0.45
N ASN A 103 0.50 -4.27 0.65
CA ASN A 103 1.80 -4.28 1.29
C ASN A 103 1.71 -4.83 2.73
N SER A 104 0.78 -4.35 3.55
CA SER A 104 0.60 -4.80 4.94
C SER A 104 0.21 -6.28 5.01
N ILE A 105 -0.73 -6.74 4.18
CA ILE A 105 -1.16 -8.14 4.10
C ILE A 105 0.00 -9.05 3.69
N SER A 106 0.81 -8.61 2.72
CA SER A 106 1.92 -9.39 2.21
C SER A 106 3.05 -9.59 3.21
N PHE A 107 3.16 -8.75 4.24
CA PHE A 107 4.09 -8.89 5.35
C PHE A 107 3.45 -9.47 6.61
N SER A 108 2.14 -9.72 6.60
CA SER A 108 1.42 -10.29 7.73
C SER A 108 1.32 -11.81 7.63
N GLN A 109 1.34 -12.47 8.77
CA GLN A 109 1.07 -13.91 8.93
C GLN A 109 -0.37 -14.13 9.39
N ASP A 110 -0.85 -15.37 9.32
CA ASP A 110 -2.17 -15.73 9.85
C ASP A 110 -2.30 -15.35 11.33
N ASN A 111 -3.50 -14.92 11.70
CA ASN A 111 -3.89 -14.43 13.03
C ASN A 111 -3.25 -13.08 13.43
N GLN A 112 -2.57 -12.40 12.51
CA GLN A 112 -2.12 -11.03 12.72
C GLN A 112 -3.20 -10.02 12.32
N LYS A 113 -3.03 -8.77 12.79
CA LYS A 113 -3.98 -7.68 12.61
C LYS A 113 -3.39 -6.56 11.79
N ILE A 114 -4.25 -5.97 10.96
CA ILE A 114 -4.00 -4.70 10.27
C ILE A 114 -5.02 -3.70 10.79
N GLU A 115 -4.54 -2.57 11.29
CA GLU A 115 -5.36 -1.49 11.82
C GLU A 115 -5.26 -0.28 10.89
N ILE A 116 -6.39 0.23 10.44
CA ILE A 116 -6.51 1.50 9.72
C ILE A 116 -7.11 2.50 10.69
N LEU A 117 -6.32 3.45 11.14
CA LEU A 117 -6.74 4.52 12.04
C LEU A 117 -6.99 5.78 11.22
N LEU A 118 -8.17 6.36 11.34
CA LEU A 118 -8.53 7.64 10.75
C LEU A 118 -8.75 8.68 11.84
N GLU A 119 -7.90 9.68 11.85
CA GLU A 119 -7.90 10.80 12.81
C GLU A 119 -7.98 12.13 12.07
N GLU A 120 -8.34 13.20 12.79
CA GLU A 120 -8.28 14.54 12.22
C GLU A 120 -7.38 15.46 13.02
N THR A 121 -6.76 16.38 12.31
CA THR A 121 -6.12 17.57 12.85
C THR A 121 -6.94 18.80 12.45
N THR A 122 -6.48 19.98 12.84
CA THR A 122 -7.13 21.23 12.43
C THR A 122 -7.26 21.37 10.92
N LYS A 123 -6.26 20.90 10.15
CA LYS A 123 -6.17 21.11 8.69
C LYS A 123 -6.25 19.83 7.86
N ASN A 124 -5.98 18.67 8.42
CA ASN A 124 -5.81 17.43 7.68
C ASN A 124 -6.66 16.29 8.27
N LEU A 125 -7.03 15.36 7.40
CA LEU A 125 -7.33 13.99 7.79
C LEU A 125 -6.03 13.18 7.79
N VAL A 126 -5.86 12.35 8.79
CA VAL A 126 -4.68 11.51 8.97
C VAL A 126 -5.13 10.05 8.94
N MET A 127 -4.69 9.34 7.91
CA MET A 127 -4.90 7.91 7.79
C MET A 127 -3.60 7.18 8.14
N THR A 128 -3.63 6.32 9.14
CA THR A 128 -2.49 5.50 9.53
C THR A 128 -2.83 4.02 9.36
N ILE A 129 -2.06 3.31 8.54
CA ILE A 129 -2.17 1.86 8.40
C ILE A 129 -1.03 1.21 9.17
N LYS A 130 -1.38 0.28 10.07
CA LYS A 130 -0.47 -0.43 10.97
C LYS A 130 -0.60 -1.94 10.77
N ASP A 131 0.51 -2.63 10.61
CA ASP A 131 0.58 -4.09 10.57
C ASP A 131 1.33 -4.67 11.78
N GLU A 132 1.31 -5.99 11.93
CA GLU A 132 2.05 -6.74 12.95
C GLU A 132 3.20 -7.57 12.34
N GLY A 133 3.60 -7.23 11.13
CA GLY A 133 4.70 -7.87 10.41
C GLY A 133 6.07 -7.62 11.03
N PRO A 134 7.15 -7.87 10.27
CA PRO A 134 8.52 -7.69 10.77
C PRO A 134 8.91 -6.22 11.01
N GLY A 135 8.18 -5.27 10.42
CA GLY A 135 8.57 -3.86 10.38
C GLY A 135 9.62 -3.57 9.30
N PHE A 136 10.10 -2.33 9.28
CA PHE A 136 11.18 -1.91 8.39
C PHE A 136 12.54 -2.19 9.02
N SER A 137 13.44 -2.82 8.26
CA SER A 137 14.83 -3.03 8.66
C SER A 137 15.72 -1.82 8.38
N GLU A 138 15.22 -0.85 7.63
CA GLU A 138 15.95 0.35 7.25
C GLU A 138 16.04 1.37 8.38
N THR A 139 17.23 1.97 8.52
CA THR A 139 17.46 3.11 9.43
C THR A 139 16.83 4.40 8.92
N SER A 140 16.53 4.48 7.61
CA SER A 140 15.86 5.61 6.95
C SER A 140 14.64 5.14 6.18
N PRO A 141 13.45 5.12 6.80
CA PRO A 141 12.21 4.64 6.17
C PRO A 141 11.83 5.37 4.88
N GLN A 142 12.32 6.58 4.66
CA GLN A 142 12.05 7.35 3.43
C GLN A 142 12.56 6.66 2.15
N LYS A 143 13.53 5.75 2.26
CA LYS A 143 14.04 4.99 1.10
C LYS A 143 13.01 4.05 0.50
N ILE A 144 12.03 3.59 1.30
CA ILE A 144 10.98 2.66 0.83
C ILE A 144 10.07 3.26 -0.24
N PHE A 145 9.99 4.60 -0.32
CA PHE A 145 9.21 5.30 -1.33
C PHE A 145 9.97 5.51 -2.65
N LYS A 146 11.23 5.07 -2.76
CA LYS A 146 11.96 5.12 -4.03
C LYS A 146 11.46 4.05 -4.99
N ARG A 147 11.45 4.36 -6.29
CA ARG A 147 11.10 3.41 -7.35
C ARG A 147 11.99 2.16 -7.28
N PHE A 148 11.39 1.00 -7.48
CA PHE A 148 12.08 -0.31 -7.49
C PHE A 148 12.79 -0.66 -6.17
N TYR A 149 12.51 0.09 -5.11
CA TYR A 149 13.05 -0.27 -3.81
C TYR A 149 12.28 -1.45 -3.23
N SER A 150 13.00 -2.52 -2.93
CA SER A 150 12.47 -3.68 -2.23
C SER A 150 13.56 -4.24 -1.33
N ASN A 151 13.33 -4.22 -0.03
CA ASN A 151 14.15 -4.91 0.96
C ASN A 151 13.33 -6.02 1.62
N ARG A 152 12.68 -6.83 0.78
CA ARG A 152 11.75 -7.86 1.19
C ARG A 152 12.49 -9.17 1.44
N PRO A 153 12.33 -9.81 2.60
CA PRO A 153 12.83 -11.17 2.82
C PRO A 153 12.25 -12.14 1.79
N LYS A 154 13.03 -13.10 1.34
CA LYS A 154 12.63 -14.09 0.31
C LYS A 154 11.34 -14.84 0.65
N SER A 155 11.03 -14.98 1.94
CA SER A 155 9.82 -15.65 2.47
C SER A 155 8.51 -14.90 2.23
N PHE A 156 8.55 -13.60 1.88
CA PHE A 156 7.36 -12.75 1.77
C PHE A 156 6.94 -12.46 0.31
N GLY A 157 7.34 -13.29 -0.63
CA GLY A 157 6.97 -13.14 -2.04
C GLY A 157 7.70 -12.00 -2.74
N LYS A 158 7.33 -11.78 -4.01
CA LYS A 158 7.98 -10.78 -4.87
C LYS A 158 6.97 -9.74 -5.32
N HIS A 159 7.33 -8.49 -5.08
CA HIS A 159 6.60 -7.32 -5.55
C HIS A 159 7.56 -6.44 -6.36
N SER A 160 7.02 -5.62 -7.26
CA SER A 160 7.80 -4.75 -8.17
C SER A 160 8.61 -3.66 -7.46
N GLY A 161 8.24 -3.32 -6.22
CA GLY A 161 8.82 -2.18 -5.49
C GLY A 161 8.31 -0.82 -6.00
N LEU A 162 7.20 -0.81 -6.76
CA LEU A 162 6.57 0.40 -7.28
C LEU A 162 5.40 0.89 -6.42
N GLY A 163 4.70 -0.01 -5.70
CA GLY A 163 3.47 0.32 -4.99
C GLY A 163 3.59 1.51 -4.04
N LEU A 164 4.62 1.55 -3.18
CA LEU A 164 4.81 2.66 -2.24
C LEU A 164 5.26 3.96 -2.95
N ASN A 165 5.96 3.87 -4.08
CA ASN A 165 6.26 5.05 -4.90
C ASN A 165 5.00 5.63 -5.55
N ILE A 166 4.11 4.78 -6.07
CA ILE A 166 2.79 5.18 -6.60
C ILE A 166 1.98 5.87 -5.51
N VAL A 167 1.91 5.29 -4.31
CA VAL A 167 1.23 5.89 -3.16
C VAL A 167 1.76 7.29 -2.88
N LYS A 168 3.08 7.47 -2.82
CA LYS A 168 3.70 8.77 -2.57
C LYS A 168 3.30 9.79 -3.64
N ASN A 169 3.38 9.45 -4.92
CA ASN A 169 3.05 10.35 -6.02
C ASN A 169 1.58 10.78 -5.97
N ILE A 170 0.66 9.85 -5.68
CA ILE A 170 -0.77 10.16 -5.55
C ILE A 170 -1.03 11.06 -4.34
N VAL A 171 -0.41 10.77 -3.19
CA VAL A 171 -0.56 11.60 -1.98
C VAL A 171 -0.05 13.01 -2.23
N GLU A 172 1.12 13.18 -2.87
CA GLU A 172 1.67 14.48 -3.23
C GLU A 172 0.78 15.24 -4.23
N LEU A 173 0.16 14.54 -5.20
CA LEU A 173 -0.84 15.12 -6.11
C LEU A 173 -2.02 15.73 -5.32
N HIS A 174 -2.45 15.07 -4.25
CA HIS A 174 -3.52 15.52 -3.38
C HIS A 174 -3.04 16.55 -2.33
N LYS A 175 -1.83 17.12 -2.51
CA LYS A 175 -1.19 18.08 -1.56
C LYS A 175 -1.03 17.52 -0.16
N GLY A 176 -0.99 16.20 -0.06
CA GLY A 176 -0.76 15.47 1.17
C GLY A 176 0.71 15.18 1.44
N THR A 177 0.97 14.54 2.54
CA THR A 177 2.29 14.01 2.89
C THR A 177 2.20 12.57 3.36
N ILE A 178 3.27 11.80 3.20
CA ILE A 178 3.35 10.41 3.61
C ILE A 178 4.63 10.17 4.41
N ALA A 179 4.50 9.41 5.48
CA ALA A 179 5.61 8.98 6.31
C ALA A 179 5.47 7.49 6.66
N ALA A 180 6.61 6.84 6.88
CA ALA A 180 6.66 5.46 7.33
C ALA A 180 7.60 5.32 8.51
N SER A 181 7.26 4.45 9.44
CA SER A 181 8.07 4.14 10.62
C SER A 181 7.73 2.75 11.15
N ASN A 182 8.54 2.24 12.05
CA ASN A 182 8.16 1.08 12.86
C ASN A 182 7.20 1.50 13.98
N ARG A 183 6.33 0.59 14.39
CA ARG A 183 5.43 0.82 15.52
C ARG A 183 6.23 1.01 16.80
N LEU A 184 5.81 1.97 17.61
CA LEU A 184 6.39 2.19 18.94
C LEU A 184 5.99 1.04 19.89
N ASN A 185 6.96 0.47 20.59
CA ASN A 185 6.77 -0.57 21.63
C ASN A 185 6.06 -1.86 21.15
N LYS A 186 5.95 -2.07 19.85
CA LYS A 186 5.35 -3.27 19.24
C LYS A 186 6.08 -3.63 17.96
N ARG A 187 6.03 -4.91 17.59
CA ARG A 187 6.48 -5.35 16.26
C ARG A 187 5.51 -4.84 15.19
N GLY A 188 6.02 -4.51 14.01
CA GLY A 188 5.24 -4.12 12.85
C GLY A 188 5.65 -2.77 12.27
N ALA A 189 5.13 -2.50 11.10
CA ALA A 189 5.29 -1.22 10.41
C ALA A 189 4.05 -0.34 10.58
N GLN A 190 4.22 0.94 10.32
CA GLN A 190 3.11 1.88 10.13
C GLN A 190 3.44 2.85 9.01
N VAL A 191 2.42 3.16 8.22
CA VAL A 191 2.46 4.19 7.18
C VAL A 191 1.37 5.20 7.48
N GLU A 192 1.75 6.45 7.55
CA GLU A 192 0.88 7.59 7.84
C GLU A 192 0.72 8.46 6.60
N VAL A 193 -0.50 8.76 6.24
CA VAL A 193 -0.89 9.63 5.12
C VAL A 193 -1.70 10.79 5.66
N LEU A 194 -1.24 12.02 5.42
CA LEU A 194 -1.95 13.26 5.73
C LEU A 194 -2.55 13.83 4.45
N LEU A 195 -3.84 14.10 4.46
CA LEU A 195 -4.55 14.70 3.33
C LEU A 195 -5.27 15.98 3.81
N PRO A 196 -5.18 17.12 3.09
CA PRO A 196 -5.88 18.34 3.43
C PRO A 196 -7.39 18.10 3.51
N LYS A 197 -8.05 18.58 4.57
CA LYS A 197 -9.51 18.54 4.69
C LYS A 197 -10.16 19.45 3.66
N PHE A 198 -11.32 19.04 3.20
CA PHE A 198 -12.19 19.91 2.42
C PHE A 198 -12.82 20.95 3.36
N SER A 199 -12.51 22.22 3.11
CA SER A 199 -13.03 23.37 3.86
C SER A 199 -14.33 23.84 3.26
#